data_76aeb7145ae400e925809c0e469f3b6c
#
_entry.id   76aeb7145ae400e925809c0e469f3b6c
#
_cell.length_a   1.000
_cell.length_b   1.000
_cell.length_c   1.000
_cell.angle_alpha   90.00
_cell.angle_beta   90.00
_cell.angle_gamma   90.00
#
_symmetry.space_group_name_H-M   'P 1'
#
loop_
_entity.id
_entity.type
_entity.pdbx_description
1 polymer ?
#
loop_
_entity_poly.entity_id
_entity_poly.type
_entity_poly.pdbx_seq_one_letter_code
_entity_poly.pdbx_strand_id
1 'polypeptide(L)' 'MLGGEVVKVKEYRVMKGYTQTEIANLLGIKQNTYSDKERGKTQFNIKEIKLIKELLNVTYDEILS' A
#
# COMPACT_ATOMS: atom_id res chain seq x y z
N MET A 1 -13.12 -8.84 7.32
CA MET A 1 -12.87 -7.68 7.29
C MET A 1 -11.49 -7.27 7.17
N LEU A 2 -11.27 -6.37 6.47
CA LEU A 2 -9.98 -6.00 6.17
C LEU A 2 -9.41 -5.04 7.11
N GLY A 3 -10.25 -4.51 7.92
CA GLY A 3 -9.79 -3.48 8.77
C GLY A 3 -8.66 -3.92 9.57
N GLY A 4 -8.18 -4.21 10.09
CA GLY A 4 -7.09 -4.48 10.83
C GLY A 4 -6.10 -5.36 10.20
N GLU A 5 -6.39 -5.89 9.11
CA GLU A 5 -5.44 -6.68 8.54
C GLU A 5 -4.47 -5.89 7.91
N VAL A 6 -3.36 -6.07 8.33
CA VAL A 6 -2.36 -5.36 7.85
C VAL A 6 -1.93 -5.85 6.67
N VAL A 7 -1.93 -5.08 5.81
CA VAL A 7 -1.42 -5.37 4.60
C VAL A 7 0.03 -5.31 4.59
N LYS A 8 0.64 -6.15 3.84
CA LYS A 8 2.07 -6.20 3.76
C LYS A 8 2.61 -5.29 2.68
N VAL A 9 1.96 -4.16 2.50
CA VAL A 9 2.37 -3.22 1.46
C VAL A 9 3.78 -2.73 1.70
N LYS A 10 4.09 -2.41 2.94
CA LYS A 10 5.42 -1.89 3.25
C LYS A 10 6.50 -2.90 2.86
N GLU A 11 6.28 -4.16 3.19
CA GLU A 11 7.27 -5.18 2.91
C GLU A 11 7.51 -5.32 1.41
N TYR A 12 6.45 -5.39 0.64
CA TYR A 12 6.61 -5.52 -0.80
C TYR A 12 7.13 -4.24 -1.43
N ARG A 13 6.72 -3.09 -0.90
CA ARG A 13 7.22 -1.82 -1.40
C ARG A 13 8.73 -1.73 -1.26
N VAL A 14 9.23 -2.06 -0.07
CA VAL A 14 10.67 -2.02 0.18
C VAL A 14 11.38 -3.05 -0.69
N MET A 15 10.81 -4.24 -0.78
CA MET A 15 11.40 -5.30 -1.58
C MET A 15 11.52 -4.88 -3.05
N LYS A 16 10.56 -4.14 -3.56
CA LYS A 16 10.58 -3.71 -4.95
C LYS A 16 11.35 -2.41 -5.16
N GLY A 17 11.83 -1.80 -4.09
CA GLY A 17 12.68 -0.62 -4.23
C GLY A 17 11.97 0.72 -4.30
N TYR A 18 10.71 0.78 -3.89
CA TYR A 18 10.00 2.05 -3.92
C TYR A 18 10.06 2.75 -2.57
N THR A 19 10.17 4.07 -2.59
CA THR A 19 10.03 4.85 -1.36
C THR A 19 8.56 5.17 -1.12
N GLN A 20 8.24 5.58 0.10
CA GLN A 20 6.88 6.01 0.41
C GLN A 20 6.46 7.18 -0.46
N THR A 21 7.36 8.13 -0.68
CA THR A 21 7.03 9.28 -1.51
C THR A 21 6.69 8.87 -2.93
N GLU A 22 7.44 7.92 -3.46
CA GLU A 22 7.18 7.46 -4.83
C GLU A 22 5.81 6.82 -4.94
N ILE A 23 5.47 5.94 -4.01
CA ILE A 23 4.17 5.28 -4.07
C ILE A 23 3.05 6.30 -3.83
N ALA A 24 3.24 7.21 -2.88
CA ALA A 24 2.22 8.21 -2.61
C ALA A 24 1.94 9.05 -3.85
N ASN A 25 3.00 9.46 -4.54
CA ASN A 25 2.83 10.24 -5.76
C ASN A 25 2.09 9.46 -6.82
N LEU A 26 2.41 8.19 -6.97
CA LEU A 26 1.73 7.36 -7.96
C LEU A 26 0.26 7.13 -7.62
N LEU A 27 -0.07 7.14 -6.34
CA LEU A 27 -1.45 7.02 -5.91
C LEU A 27 -2.19 8.36 -5.88
N GLY A 28 -1.46 9.46 -6.04
CA GLY A 28 -2.10 10.76 -6.03
C GLY A 28 -2.47 11.25 -4.63
N ILE A 29 -1.76 10.81 -3.61
CA ILE A 29 -2.04 11.23 -2.24
C ILE A 29 -0.75 11.75 -1.61
N LYS A 30 -0.91 12.41 -0.48
CA LYS A 30 0.24 12.94 0.23
C LYS A 30 1.00 11.83 0.92
N GLN A 31 2.29 12.04 1.11
CA GLN A 31 3.12 11.03 1.75
C GLN A 31 2.66 10.72 3.16
N ASN A 32 2.25 11.73 3.92
CA ASN A 32 1.76 11.47 5.27
C ASN A 32 0.51 10.62 5.26
N THR A 33 -0.39 10.88 4.33
CA THR A 33 -1.59 10.09 4.18
C THR A 33 -1.25 8.65 3.84
N TYR A 34 -0.32 8.48 2.92
CA TYR A 34 0.11 7.15 2.54
C TYR A 34 0.76 6.42 3.72
N SER A 35 1.61 7.12 4.45
CA SER A 35 2.29 6.53 5.59
C SER A 35 1.30 6.03 6.64
N ASP A 36 0.25 6.80 6.89
CA ASP A 36 -0.78 6.37 7.84
C ASP A 36 -1.46 5.09 7.37
N LYS A 37 -1.72 4.99 6.09
CA LYS A 37 -2.35 3.80 5.54
C LYS A 37 -1.42 2.60 5.61
N GLU A 38 -0.16 2.82 5.35
CA GLU A 38 0.80 1.74 5.39
C GLU A 38 0.96 1.18 6.78
N ARG A 39 0.85 2.06 7.80
CA ARG A 39 0.98 1.63 9.18
C ARG A 39 -0.33 1.10 9.76
N GLY A 40 -1.40 1.13 9.00
CA GLY A 40 -2.68 0.64 9.50
C GLY A 40 -3.48 1.64 10.29
N LYS A 41 -3.03 2.90 10.36
CA LYS A 41 -3.78 3.92 11.07
C LYS A 41 -5.06 4.25 10.32
N THR A 42 -5.00 4.27 9.00
CA THR A 42 -6.18 4.39 8.17
C THR A 42 -6.10 3.29 7.12
N GLN A 43 -7.16 3.07 6.40
CA GLN A 43 -7.21 1.96 5.46
C GLN A 43 -7.02 2.43 4.03
N PHE A 44 -6.41 1.58 3.23
CA PHE A 44 -6.40 1.83 1.79
C PHE A 44 -7.79 1.56 1.24
N ASN A 45 -8.20 2.34 0.26
CA ASN A 45 -9.46 2.04 -0.41
C ASN A 45 -9.19 1.06 -1.55
N ILE A 46 -10.26 0.60 -2.17
CA ILE A 46 -10.14 -0.43 -3.19
C ILE A 46 -9.33 0.05 -4.38
N LYS A 47 -9.53 1.30 -4.78
CA LYS A 47 -8.82 1.84 -5.92
C LYS A 47 -7.33 1.88 -5.64
N GLU A 48 -6.96 2.27 -4.42
CA GLU A 48 -5.56 2.33 -4.04
C GLU A 48 -4.95 0.93 -4.01
N ILE A 49 -5.67 -0.03 -3.50
CA ILE A 49 -5.18 -1.40 -3.46
C ILE A 49 -4.95 -1.94 -4.87
N LYS A 50 -5.85 -1.65 -5.78
CA LYS A 50 -5.67 -2.10 -7.15
C LYS A 50 -4.42 -1.51 -7.78
N LEU A 51 -4.19 -0.23 -7.54
CA LEU A 51 -2.99 0.41 -8.08
C LEU A 51 -1.73 -0.16 -7.45
N ILE A 52 -1.75 -0.38 -6.16
CA ILE A 52 -0.59 -0.91 -5.46
C ILE A 52 -0.26 -2.31 -5.98
N LYS A 53 -1.27 -3.14 -6.18
CA LYS A 53 -1.03 -4.46 -6.73
C LYS A 53 -0.32 -4.39 -8.07
N GLU A 54 -0.76 -3.47 -8.90
CA GLU A 54 -0.15 -3.34 -10.21
C GLU A 54 1.26 -2.79 -10.11
N LEU A 55 1.45 -1.78 -9.29
CA LEU A 55 2.76 -1.17 -9.15
C LEU A 55 3.78 -2.12 -8.56
N LEU A 56 3.38 -2.89 -7.59
CA LEU A 56 4.28 -3.80 -6.91
C LEU A 56 4.30 -5.19 -7.55
N ASN A 57 3.41 -5.42 -8.49
CA ASN A 57 3.30 -6.72 -9.18
C ASN A 57 3.11 -7.85 -8.18
N VAL A 58 2.14 -7.67 -7.30
CA VAL A 58 1.82 -8.68 -6.29
C VAL A 58 0.35 -9.00 -6.37
N THR A 59 -0.02 -10.13 -5.79
CA THR A 59 -1.43 -10.52 -5.76
C THR A 59 -2.09 -9.97 -4.51
N TYR A 60 -3.40 -9.98 -4.54
CA TYR A 60 -4.18 -9.56 -3.41
C TYR A 60 -3.86 -10.41 -2.18
N ASP A 61 -3.76 -11.72 -2.38
CA ASP A 61 -3.46 -12.61 -1.28
C ASP A 61 -2.12 -12.32 -0.66
N GLU A 62 -1.15 -11.98 -1.48
CA GLU A 62 0.18 -11.66 -0.96
C GLU A 62 0.14 -10.43 -0.07
N ILE A 63 -0.61 -9.43 -0.47
CA ILE A 63 -0.68 -8.21 0.31
C ILE A 63 -1.42 -8.42 1.61
N LEU A 64 -2.46 -9.22 1.58
CA LEU A 64 -3.36 -9.35 2.71
C LEU A 64 -3.01 -10.46 3.68
N SER A 65 -2.03 -11.21 3.41
CA SER A 65 -1.76 -12.39 4.26
C SER A 65 -1.12 -12.04 5.64
#